data_406ec6f5e1fa7838952ed5f6967d1a7d
#
_entry.id   406ec6f5e1fa7838952ed5f6967d1a7d
#
_cell.length_a   1.000
_cell.length_b   1.000
_cell.length_c   1.000
_cell.angle_alpha   90.00
_cell.angle_beta   90.00
_cell.angle_gamma   90.00
#
_symmetry.space_group_name_H-M   'P 1'
#
loop_
_entity.id
_entity.type
_entity.pdbx_description
1 polymer ?
#
loop_
_entity_poly.entity_id
_entity_poly.type
_entity_poly.pdbx_seq_one_letter_code
_entity_poly.pdbx_strand_id
1 'polypeptide(L)'
;MVYRISGCLNLNKETKMTNEKTINIDPNEIAKFSQIADKWWDKTGEFKPLHDINPLRLDYIDQHAQLAGKTVLDVGCGGGILSESMARRGAASVLGVDMAEQSLNTAQAHADAERVGNIAYRCVSVEDLAAEMPQAFDVVTCMEMLEHVPDPASIIRACAKLAKRGGWVFFSTINRNPKSYLHAVLGAEYVLHLVPKGTHDWQKFITPSELARMARQAELDVVDTRGMSFNLLTRQYFLQDDVSVNYMVACKVAA
;
A
#
# COMPACT_ATOMS: atom_id res chain seq x y z
N MET A 1 -16.44 10.12 -16.93
CA MET A 1 -17.01 8.76 -17.12
C MET A 1 -17.05 8.14 -15.74
N VAL A 2 -18.23 8.07 -15.14
CA VAL A 2 -18.39 7.65 -13.73
C VAL A 2 -18.29 6.13 -13.67
N TYR A 3 -17.21 5.59 -13.08
CA TYR A 3 -17.12 4.16 -12.78
C TYR A 3 -18.02 3.86 -11.57
N ARG A 4 -19.11 3.14 -11.80
CA ARG A 4 -19.95 2.61 -10.74
C ARG A 4 -19.20 1.51 -10.01
N ILE A 5 -19.17 1.58 -8.68
CA ILE A 5 -18.77 0.50 -7.78
C ILE A 5 -19.73 -0.68 -8.04
N SER A 6 -19.26 -1.73 -8.69
CA SER A 6 -20.00 -2.95 -8.89
C SER A 6 -19.22 -4.14 -8.35
N GLY A 7 -19.67 -4.63 -7.20
CA GLY A 7 -19.62 -6.02 -6.80
C GLY A 7 -18.31 -6.56 -6.26
N CYS A 8 -18.07 -6.39 -4.97
CA CYS A 8 -17.33 -7.40 -4.20
C CYS A 8 -18.18 -8.68 -4.11
N LEU A 9 -17.55 -9.83 -4.38
CA LEU A 9 -18.18 -11.14 -4.36
C LEU A 9 -18.88 -11.44 -3.02
N ASN A 10 -20.16 -11.79 -3.09
CA ASN A 10 -20.93 -12.34 -1.98
C ASN A 10 -20.36 -13.71 -1.58
N LEU A 11 -19.71 -13.80 -0.43
CA LEU A 11 -19.04 -15.00 0.11
C LEU A 11 -20.01 -16.08 0.65
N ASN A 12 -21.28 -16.09 0.25
CA ASN A 12 -22.24 -17.12 0.63
C ASN A 12 -22.85 -17.77 -0.62
N LYS A 13 -22.19 -18.81 -1.16
CA LYS A 13 -22.86 -19.93 -1.83
C LYS A 13 -21.93 -21.14 -1.99
N GLU A 14 -22.47 -22.29 -1.62
CA GLU A 14 -21.87 -23.60 -1.58
C GLU A 14 -21.34 -24.09 -2.94
N THR A 15 -20.16 -24.64 -2.90
CA THR A 15 -19.51 -25.76 -3.59
C THR A 15 -20.01 -26.18 -4.99
N LYS A 16 -19.21 -25.82 -6.01
CA LYS A 16 -18.90 -26.69 -7.15
C LYS A 16 -17.43 -26.57 -7.47
N MET A 17 -16.71 -27.70 -7.46
CA MET A 17 -15.28 -27.79 -7.82
C MET A 17 -15.10 -27.42 -9.29
N THR A 18 -14.80 -26.20 -9.53
CA THR A 18 -14.14 -25.69 -10.74
C THR A 18 -12.82 -25.07 -10.27
N ASN A 19 -11.76 -25.13 -11.05
CA ASN A 19 -10.43 -24.60 -10.78
C ASN A 19 -10.54 -23.18 -10.19
N GLU A 20 -10.79 -23.06 -8.88
CA GLU A 20 -10.86 -21.79 -8.18
C GLU A 20 -9.44 -21.23 -8.14
N LYS A 21 -9.22 -20.19 -8.92
CA LYS A 21 -8.05 -19.33 -8.83
C LYS A 21 -7.99 -18.84 -7.38
N THR A 22 -7.09 -19.40 -6.59
CA THR A 22 -6.90 -18.97 -5.20
C THR A 22 -6.54 -17.48 -5.22
N ILE A 23 -7.46 -16.65 -4.74
CA ILE A 23 -7.21 -15.21 -4.63
C ILE A 23 -6.14 -15.02 -3.53
N ASN A 24 -5.13 -14.21 -3.82
CA ASN A 24 -4.00 -13.94 -2.93
C ASN A 24 -4.39 -12.95 -1.82
N ILE A 25 -5.30 -13.37 -0.95
CA ILE A 25 -5.82 -12.58 0.17
C ILE A 25 -5.82 -13.40 1.45
N ASP A 26 -5.67 -12.73 2.59
CA ASP A 26 -5.97 -13.27 3.91
C ASP A 26 -7.34 -12.72 4.36
N PRO A 27 -8.41 -13.54 4.44
CA PRO A 27 -9.74 -13.06 4.82
C PRO A 27 -9.78 -12.42 6.21
N ASN A 28 -8.89 -12.83 7.12
CA ASN A 28 -8.81 -12.27 8.47
C ASN A 28 -8.25 -10.84 8.44
N GLU A 29 -7.25 -10.58 7.58
CA GLU A 29 -6.71 -9.23 7.39
C GLU A 29 -7.78 -8.30 6.80
N ILE A 30 -8.51 -8.75 5.77
CA ILE A 30 -9.62 -7.97 5.19
C ILE A 30 -10.68 -7.66 6.26
N ALA A 31 -11.09 -8.66 7.05
CA ALA A 31 -12.08 -8.47 8.10
C ALA A 31 -11.60 -7.46 9.16
N LYS A 32 -10.32 -7.53 9.55
CA LYS A 32 -9.68 -6.61 10.50
C LYS A 32 -9.73 -5.16 10.00
N PHE A 33 -9.25 -4.90 8.78
CA PHE A 33 -9.28 -3.55 8.20
C PHE A 33 -10.71 -3.03 7.97
N SER A 34 -11.65 -3.91 7.62
CA SER A 34 -13.05 -3.56 7.49
C SER A 34 -13.68 -3.10 8.81
N GLN A 35 -13.32 -3.73 9.95
CA GLN A 35 -13.86 -3.38 11.28
C GLN A 35 -13.42 -2.01 11.79
N ILE A 36 -12.29 -1.51 11.33
CA ILE A 36 -11.71 -0.22 11.75
C ILE A 36 -11.79 0.85 10.65
N ALA A 37 -12.57 0.58 9.60
CA ALA A 37 -12.61 1.43 8.41
C ALA A 37 -13.09 2.87 8.67
N ASP A 38 -13.96 3.08 9.64
CA ASP A 38 -14.46 4.40 10.06
C ASP A 38 -13.40 5.30 10.70
N LYS A 39 -12.28 4.69 11.16
CA LYS A 39 -11.20 5.40 11.86
C LYS A 39 -10.08 5.90 10.96
N TRP A 40 -10.07 5.56 9.66
CA TRP A 40 -8.95 5.88 8.75
C TRP A 40 -8.53 7.36 8.80
N TRP A 41 -9.48 8.27 8.95
CA TRP A 41 -9.22 9.73 8.93
C TRP A 41 -9.15 10.35 10.33
N ASP A 42 -9.20 9.54 11.39
CA ASP A 42 -8.91 10.01 12.75
C ASP A 42 -7.39 10.19 12.94
N LYS A 43 -6.94 11.44 12.83
CA LYS A 43 -5.52 11.82 12.99
C LYS A 43 -5.00 11.69 14.43
N THR A 44 -5.86 11.34 15.39
CA THR A 44 -5.51 11.17 16.81
C THR A 44 -5.60 9.72 17.26
N GLY A 45 -6.26 8.86 16.47
CA GLY A 45 -6.52 7.45 16.75
C GLY A 45 -5.44 6.49 16.23
N GLU A 46 -5.85 5.27 15.97
CA GLU A 46 -4.99 4.14 15.59
C GLU A 46 -4.21 4.39 14.28
N PHE A 47 -4.76 5.18 13.36
CA PHE A 47 -4.13 5.52 12.08
C PHE A 47 -3.25 6.79 12.11
N LYS A 48 -3.11 7.43 13.29
CA LYS A 48 -2.20 8.58 13.45
C LYS A 48 -0.81 8.34 12.86
N PRO A 49 -0.14 7.18 13.09
CA PRO A 49 1.19 6.94 12.51
C PRO A 49 1.20 7.01 10.98
N LEU A 50 0.15 6.53 10.30
CA LEU A 50 0.05 6.60 8.84
C LEU A 50 -0.08 8.05 8.36
N HIS A 51 -0.83 8.89 9.07
CA HIS A 51 -0.91 10.32 8.76
C HIS A 51 0.44 11.03 8.98
N ASP A 52 1.14 10.69 10.06
CA ASP A 52 2.44 11.30 10.39
C ASP A 52 3.53 10.96 9.34
N ILE A 53 3.53 9.72 8.80
CA ILE A 53 4.52 9.28 7.81
C ILE A 53 4.13 9.60 6.37
N ASN A 54 2.88 9.90 6.11
CA ASN A 54 2.36 10.12 4.76
C ASN A 54 3.08 11.25 3.98
N PRO A 55 3.43 12.41 4.60
CA PRO A 55 4.22 13.43 3.92
C PRO A 55 5.58 12.92 3.42
N LEU A 56 6.27 12.09 4.21
CA LEU A 56 7.56 11.51 3.83
C LEU A 56 7.43 10.53 2.66
N ARG A 57 6.37 9.71 2.66
CA ARG A 57 6.05 8.80 1.56
C ARG A 57 5.76 9.58 0.28
N LEU A 58 4.90 10.58 0.37
CA LEU A 58 4.52 11.43 -0.76
C LEU A 58 5.74 12.14 -1.36
N ASP A 59 6.58 12.76 -0.53
CA ASP A 59 7.77 13.47 -0.98
C ASP A 59 8.79 12.52 -1.62
N TYR A 60 8.99 11.33 -1.06
CA TYR A 60 9.84 10.30 -1.63
C TYR A 60 9.36 9.84 -3.02
N ILE A 61 8.06 9.59 -3.16
CA ILE A 61 7.45 9.22 -4.45
C ILE A 61 7.60 10.35 -5.46
N ASP A 62 7.29 11.59 -5.06
CA ASP A 62 7.30 12.75 -5.94
C ASP A 62 8.72 13.13 -6.41
N GLN A 63 9.73 12.99 -5.55
CA GLN A 63 11.14 13.19 -5.90
C GLN A 63 11.61 12.29 -7.06
N HIS A 64 11.13 11.04 -7.11
CA HIS A 64 11.50 10.09 -8.16
C HIS A 64 10.60 10.16 -9.39
N ALA A 65 9.29 10.24 -9.18
CA ALA A 65 8.29 10.05 -10.22
C ALA A 65 7.73 11.34 -10.80
N GLN A 66 7.85 12.48 -10.09
CA GLN A 66 7.26 13.77 -10.48
C GLN A 66 5.77 13.59 -10.81
N LEU A 67 4.95 13.47 -9.77
CA LEU A 67 3.53 13.08 -9.83
C LEU A 67 2.64 13.97 -10.71
N ALA A 68 3.04 15.23 -10.91
CA ALA A 68 2.25 16.17 -11.69
C ALA A 68 1.98 15.65 -13.12
N GLY A 69 0.70 15.53 -13.48
CA GLY A 69 0.24 15.04 -14.78
C GLY A 69 0.33 13.53 -14.99
N LYS A 70 0.73 12.74 -13.98
CA LYS A 70 0.86 11.27 -14.07
C LYS A 70 -0.44 10.54 -13.78
N THR A 71 -0.61 9.37 -14.40
CA THR A 71 -1.61 8.38 -14.00
C THR A 71 -1.05 7.50 -12.91
N VAL A 72 -1.73 7.40 -11.77
CA VAL A 72 -1.23 6.74 -10.56
C VAL A 72 -2.17 5.63 -10.13
N LEU A 73 -1.61 4.50 -9.69
CA LEU A 73 -2.31 3.42 -9.02
C LEU A 73 -1.78 3.29 -7.59
N ASP A 74 -2.68 3.21 -6.62
CA ASP A 74 -2.37 2.94 -5.21
C ASP A 74 -2.96 1.58 -4.81
N VAL A 75 -2.10 0.58 -4.60
CA VAL A 75 -2.45 -0.82 -4.31
C VAL A 75 -2.47 -1.04 -2.81
N GLY A 76 -3.58 -1.57 -2.28
CA GLY A 76 -3.81 -1.66 -0.84
C GLY A 76 -4.02 -0.26 -0.24
N CYS A 77 -4.84 0.57 -0.91
CA CYS A 77 -4.96 2.00 -0.57
C CYS A 77 -5.68 2.27 0.76
N GLY A 78 -6.34 1.26 1.35
CA GLY A 78 -7.09 1.41 2.59
C GLY A 78 -8.11 2.55 2.52
N GLY A 79 -8.06 3.45 3.50
CA GLY A 79 -8.90 4.65 3.56
C GLY A 79 -8.47 5.80 2.65
N GLY A 80 -7.50 5.60 1.74
CA GLY A 80 -7.15 6.57 0.70
C GLY A 80 -6.20 7.70 1.12
N ILE A 81 -5.52 7.61 2.27
CA ILE A 81 -4.67 8.70 2.79
C ILE A 81 -3.57 9.10 1.79
N LEU A 82 -2.82 8.11 1.25
CA LEU A 82 -1.78 8.37 0.27
C LEU A 82 -2.38 8.71 -1.10
N SER A 83 -3.42 8.00 -1.51
CA SER A 83 -4.13 8.23 -2.78
C SER A 83 -4.58 9.68 -2.93
N GLU A 84 -5.25 10.25 -1.91
CA GLU A 84 -5.67 11.65 -1.93
C GLU A 84 -4.49 12.62 -1.95
N SER A 85 -3.42 12.29 -1.22
CA SER A 85 -2.23 13.12 -1.19
C SER A 85 -1.55 13.19 -2.56
N MET A 86 -1.49 12.06 -3.30
CA MET A 86 -0.98 12.02 -4.66
C MET A 86 -1.88 12.77 -5.64
N ALA A 87 -3.21 12.66 -5.49
CA ALA A 87 -4.16 13.43 -6.28
C ALA A 87 -4.00 14.96 -6.09
N ARG A 88 -3.85 15.39 -4.83
CA ARG A 88 -3.59 16.80 -4.47
C ARG A 88 -2.20 17.28 -4.89
N ARG A 89 -1.20 16.39 -5.01
CA ARG A 89 0.15 16.71 -5.52
C ARG A 89 0.15 16.96 -7.04
N GLY A 90 -1.00 16.83 -7.71
CA GLY A 90 -1.17 17.15 -9.13
C GLY A 90 -1.14 15.97 -10.09
N ALA A 91 -1.29 14.73 -9.59
CA ALA A 91 -1.52 13.59 -10.48
C ALA A 91 -2.71 13.85 -11.40
N ALA A 92 -2.62 13.44 -12.67
CA ALA A 92 -3.72 13.59 -13.63
C ALA A 92 -4.93 12.74 -13.21
N SER A 93 -4.68 11.55 -12.70
CA SER A 93 -5.69 10.67 -12.11
C SER A 93 -5.04 9.71 -11.13
N VAL A 94 -5.77 9.35 -10.08
CA VAL A 94 -5.38 8.32 -9.11
C VAL A 94 -6.47 7.26 -9.06
N LEU A 95 -6.09 5.99 -9.17
CA LEU A 95 -6.94 4.85 -8.87
C LEU A 95 -6.44 4.19 -7.59
N GLY A 96 -7.25 4.18 -6.54
CA GLY A 96 -7.00 3.40 -5.33
C GLY A 96 -7.69 2.04 -5.43
N VAL A 97 -6.99 0.95 -5.11
CA VAL A 97 -7.59 -0.39 -5.06
C VAL A 97 -7.30 -1.06 -3.73
N ASP A 98 -8.30 -1.75 -3.21
CA ASP A 98 -8.24 -2.51 -1.97
C ASP A 98 -9.27 -3.64 -2.00
N MET A 99 -9.10 -4.65 -1.16
CA MET A 99 -10.06 -5.74 -0.99
C MET A 99 -11.05 -5.51 0.16
N ALA A 100 -10.78 -4.53 1.04
CA ALA A 100 -11.66 -4.11 2.13
C ALA A 100 -12.65 -3.03 1.63
N GLU A 101 -13.83 -3.45 1.18
CA GLU A 101 -14.85 -2.55 0.63
C GLU A 101 -15.24 -1.42 1.58
N GLN A 102 -15.29 -1.68 2.89
CA GLN A 102 -15.58 -0.67 3.91
C GLN A 102 -14.52 0.42 3.95
N SER A 103 -13.24 0.07 3.80
CA SER A 103 -12.15 1.05 3.70
C SER A 103 -12.30 1.93 2.47
N LEU A 104 -12.65 1.33 1.31
CA LEU A 104 -12.89 2.08 0.08
C LEU A 104 -14.10 3.01 0.18
N ASN A 105 -15.17 2.59 0.86
CA ASN A 105 -16.33 3.45 1.11
C ASN A 105 -15.95 4.67 1.96
N THR A 106 -15.11 4.49 2.98
CA THR A 106 -14.57 5.58 3.78
C THR A 106 -13.67 6.49 2.95
N ALA A 107 -12.80 5.92 2.11
CA ALA A 107 -11.94 6.67 1.20
C ALA A 107 -12.76 7.53 0.23
N GLN A 108 -13.78 6.95 -0.40
CA GLN A 108 -14.65 7.68 -1.34
C GLN A 108 -15.42 8.79 -0.64
N ALA A 109 -16.01 8.49 0.54
CA ALA A 109 -16.75 9.49 1.30
C ALA A 109 -15.88 10.70 1.71
N HIS A 110 -14.61 10.44 2.10
CA HIS A 110 -13.68 11.51 2.44
C HIS A 110 -13.26 12.31 1.20
N ALA A 111 -12.93 11.64 0.10
CA ALA A 111 -12.57 12.31 -1.16
C ALA A 111 -13.70 13.21 -1.68
N ASP A 112 -14.95 12.75 -1.58
CA ASP A 112 -16.14 13.53 -1.97
C ASP A 112 -16.33 14.75 -1.05
N ALA A 113 -16.21 14.58 0.27
CA ALA A 113 -16.30 15.65 1.25
C ALA A 113 -15.22 16.72 1.03
N GLU A 114 -14.03 16.29 0.71
CA GLU A 114 -12.85 17.12 0.45
C GLU A 114 -12.76 17.61 -1.01
N ARG A 115 -13.71 17.23 -1.86
CA ARG A 115 -13.81 17.63 -3.29
C ARG A 115 -12.57 17.27 -4.12
N VAL A 116 -12.01 16.09 -3.89
CA VAL A 116 -10.88 15.56 -4.67
C VAL A 116 -11.43 14.88 -5.92
N GLY A 117 -11.46 15.57 -7.05
CA GLY A 117 -12.18 15.13 -8.25
C GLY A 117 -11.38 14.23 -9.21
N ASN A 118 -10.07 14.09 -9.01
CA ASN A 118 -9.17 13.30 -9.86
C ASN A 118 -8.79 11.96 -9.24
N ILE A 119 -9.66 11.40 -8.42
CA ILE A 119 -9.46 10.12 -7.73
C ILE A 119 -10.68 9.22 -7.91
N ALA A 120 -10.44 7.90 -7.97
CA ALA A 120 -11.47 6.88 -7.95
C ALA A 120 -10.98 5.68 -7.14
N TYR A 121 -11.92 4.93 -6.57
CA TYR A 121 -11.62 3.72 -5.79
C TYR A 121 -12.34 2.51 -6.38
N ARG A 122 -11.68 1.33 -6.29
CA ARG A 122 -12.24 0.08 -6.83
C ARG A 122 -11.88 -1.12 -5.95
N CYS A 123 -12.88 -1.92 -5.59
CA CYS A 123 -12.68 -3.21 -4.93
C CYS A 123 -12.31 -4.26 -5.98
N VAL A 124 -11.02 -4.59 -6.07
CA VAL A 124 -10.49 -5.57 -7.03
C VAL A 124 -9.10 -6.03 -6.57
N SER A 125 -8.77 -7.31 -6.81
CA SER A 125 -7.40 -7.78 -6.58
C SER A 125 -6.44 -7.14 -7.58
N VAL A 126 -5.21 -6.87 -7.15
CA VAL A 126 -4.20 -6.27 -8.04
C VAL A 126 -3.85 -7.20 -9.21
N GLU A 127 -3.92 -8.51 -8.99
CA GLU A 127 -3.68 -9.53 -10.02
C GLU A 127 -4.75 -9.51 -11.11
N ASP A 128 -6.03 -9.35 -10.73
CA ASP A 128 -7.11 -9.22 -11.72
C ASP A 128 -7.03 -7.89 -12.45
N LEU A 129 -6.73 -6.80 -11.74
CA LEU A 129 -6.49 -5.51 -12.37
C LEU A 129 -5.31 -5.56 -13.36
N ALA A 130 -4.24 -6.29 -13.02
CA ALA A 130 -3.09 -6.46 -13.91
C ALA A 130 -3.41 -7.27 -15.18
N ALA A 131 -4.44 -8.11 -15.14
CA ALA A 131 -4.96 -8.79 -16.33
C ALA A 131 -5.83 -7.86 -17.19
N GLU A 132 -6.57 -6.93 -16.55
CA GLU A 132 -7.50 -6.00 -17.18
C GLU A 132 -6.79 -4.78 -17.78
N MET A 133 -5.82 -4.19 -17.08
CA MET A 133 -5.21 -2.90 -17.40
C MET A 133 -3.66 -2.95 -17.42
N PRO A 134 -3.01 -3.84 -18.19
CA PRO A 134 -1.56 -3.89 -18.21
C PRO A 134 -0.96 -2.59 -18.77
N GLN A 135 0.14 -2.13 -18.19
CA GLN A 135 0.88 -0.93 -18.60
C GLN A 135 0.03 0.36 -18.65
N ALA A 136 -0.92 0.49 -17.72
CA ALA A 136 -1.84 1.63 -17.70
C ALA A 136 -1.34 2.83 -16.87
N PHE A 137 -0.41 2.61 -15.93
CA PHE A 137 -0.04 3.62 -14.94
C PHE A 137 1.41 4.07 -15.09
N ASP A 138 1.63 5.38 -14.94
CA ASP A 138 2.97 5.96 -14.90
C ASP A 138 3.66 5.65 -13.57
N VAL A 139 2.87 5.58 -12.49
CA VAL A 139 3.31 5.33 -11.13
C VAL A 139 2.40 4.31 -10.46
N VAL A 140 2.98 3.31 -9.80
CA VAL A 140 2.28 2.33 -8.97
C VAL A 140 2.86 2.38 -7.57
N THR A 141 2.01 2.51 -6.55
CA THR A 141 2.40 2.45 -5.13
C THR A 141 1.76 1.23 -4.48
N CYS A 142 2.50 0.57 -3.57
CA CYS A 142 2.03 -0.53 -2.74
C CYS A 142 2.74 -0.41 -1.39
N MET A 143 2.12 0.33 -0.47
CA MET A 143 2.73 0.75 0.79
C MET A 143 2.10 0.03 1.97
N GLU A 144 2.94 -0.62 2.83
CA GLU A 144 2.53 -1.36 4.04
C GLU A 144 1.43 -2.40 3.74
N MET A 145 1.55 -3.14 2.64
CA MET A 145 0.55 -4.12 2.20
C MET A 145 1.14 -5.52 2.01
N LEU A 146 2.41 -5.61 1.64
CA LEU A 146 3.06 -6.88 1.27
C LEU A 146 3.11 -7.89 2.42
N GLU A 147 3.19 -7.43 3.67
CA GLU A 147 3.17 -8.26 4.88
C GLU A 147 1.78 -8.82 5.22
N HIS A 148 0.73 -8.35 4.57
CA HIS A 148 -0.66 -8.75 4.82
C HIS A 148 -1.20 -9.79 3.83
N VAL A 149 -0.38 -10.21 2.86
CA VAL A 149 -0.79 -11.17 1.80
C VAL A 149 -0.02 -12.48 1.88
N PRO A 150 -0.63 -13.61 1.45
CA PRO A 150 0.04 -14.91 1.42
C PRO A 150 1.23 -14.99 0.44
N ASP A 151 1.16 -14.37 -0.74
CA ASP A 151 2.23 -14.34 -1.75
C ASP A 151 2.57 -12.89 -2.16
N PRO A 152 3.49 -12.22 -1.46
CA PRO A 152 3.93 -10.87 -1.82
C PRO A 152 4.61 -10.82 -3.20
N ALA A 153 5.23 -11.91 -3.67
CA ALA A 153 5.84 -11.94 -4.99
C ALA A 153 4.81 -11.84 -6.12
N SER A 154 3.60 -12.38 -5.92
CA SER A 154 2.46 -12.22 -6.85
C SER A 154 2.06 -10.74 -6.97
N ILE A 155 1.94 -10.05 -5.83
CA ILE A 155 1.61 -8.62 -5.80
C ILE A 155 2.67 -7.79 -6.55
N ILE A 156 3.95 -8.06 -6.28
CA ILE A 156 5.06 -7.35 -6.94
C ILE A 156 5.03 -7.54 -8.45
N ARG A 157 4.79 -8.79 -8.94
CA ARG A 157 4.62 -9.07 -10.38
C ARG A 157 3.43 -8.33 -10.98
N ALA A 158 2.31 -8.28 -10.25
CA ALA A 158 1.12 -7.57 -10.71
C ALA A 158 1.38 -6.05 -10.79
N CYS A 159 2.02 -5.45 -9.79
CA CYS A 159 2.42 -4.04 -9.80
C CYS A 159 3.34 -3.72 -10.98
N ALA A 160 4.34 -4.58 -11.25
CA ALA A 160 5.24 -4.42 -12.40
C ALA A 160 4.48 -4.45 -13.73
N LYS A 161 3.51 -5.37 -13.88
CA LYS A 161 2.69 -5.49 -15.08
C LYS A 161 1.74 -4.30 -15.30
N LEU A 162 1.28 -3.66 -14.24
CA LEU A 162 0.40 -2.50 -14.28
C LEU A 162 1.13 -1.21 -14.64
N ALA A 163 2.40 -1.10 -14.26
CA ALA A 163 3.21 0.06 -14.58
C ALA A 163 3.63 0.06 -16.06
N LYS A 164 3.65 1.24 -16.66
CA LYS A 164 4.16 1.46 -18.02
C LYS A 164 5.66 1.15 -18.10
N ARG A 165 6.17 0.86 -19.29
CA ARG A 165 7.61 0.82 -19.54
C ARG A 165 8.24 2.15 -19.14
N GLY A 166 9.37 2.12 -18.45
CA GLY A 166 9.98 3.30 -17.86
C GLY A 166 9.16 3.97 -16.76
N GLY A 167 8.06 3.38 -16.31
CA GLY A 167 7.26 3.82 -15.16
C GLY A 167 7.93 3.51 -13.82
N TRP A 168 7.31 3.97 -12.75
CA TRP A 168 7.81 3.78 -11.39
C TRP A 168 6.90 2.85 -10.57
N VAL A 169 7.53 2.02 -9.74
CA VAL A 169 6.82 1.20 -8.75
C VAL A 169 7.48 1.42 -7.39
N PHE A 170 6.66 1.75 -6.38
CA PHE A 170 7.13 1.99 -5.02
C PHE A 170 6.55 0.96 -4.07
N PHE A 171 7.39 0.45 -3.19
CA PHE A 171 6.99 -0.46 -2.13
C PHE A 171 7.43 0.07 -0.77
N SER A 172 6.67 -0.24 0.29
CA SER A 172 7.15 -0.14 1.66
C SER A 172 6.70 -1.35 2.46
N THR A 173 7.49 -1.73 3.44
CA THR A 173 7.18 -2.81 4.39
C THR A 173 8.14 -2.77 5.58
N ILE A 174 7.93 -3.68 6.54
CA ILE A 174 8.75 -3.82 7.74
C ILE A 174 9.83 -4.88 7.49
N ASN A 175 11.07 -4.57 7.88
CA ASN A 175 12.20 -5.48 7.75
C ASN A 175 12.12 -6.63 8.78
N ARG A 176 12.39 -7.86 8.36
CA ARG A 176 12.41 -9.04 9.23
C ARG A 176 13.75 -9.20 9.94
N ASN A 177 13.92 -8.59 11.11
CA ASN A 177 15.08 -8.76 11.97
C ASN A 177 14.72 -8.49 13.45
N PRO A 178 15.61 -8.81 14.43
CA PRO A 178 15.32 -8.61 15.86
C PRO A 178 15.06 -7.15 16.25
N LYS A 179 15.70 -6.19 15.57
CA LYS A 179 15.51 -4.75 15.85
C LYS A 179 14.11 -4.31 15.46
N SER A 180 13.61 -4.71 14.28
CA SER A 180 12.26 -4.39 13.85
C SER A 180 11.20 -5.06 14.73
N TYR A 181 11.44 -6.30 15.18
CA TYR A 181 10.57 -6.96 16.15
C TYR A 181 10.45 -6.14 17.44
N LEU A 182 11.58 -5.68 17.98
CA LEU A 182 11.59 -4.86 19.19
C LEU A 182 10.85 -3.53 18.99
N HIS A 183 11.04 -2.86 17.85
CA HIS A 183 10.45 -1.55 17.58
C HIS A 183 9.00 -1.64 17.11
N ALA A 184 8.68 -2.48 16.13
CA ALA A 184 7.36 -2.56 15.53
C ALA A 184 6.38 -3.35 16.41
N VAL A 185 6.81 -4.48 16.98
CA VAL A 185 5.92 -5.33 17.79
C VAL A 185 5.92 -4.86 19.25
N LEU A 186 7.08 -4.88 19.92
CA LEU A 186 7.12 -4.53 21.35
C LEU A 186 6.96 -3.02 21.60
N GLY A 187 7.61 -2.18 20.79
CA GLY A 187 7.57 -0.73 20.95
C GLY A 187 6.21 -0.14 20.59
N ALA A 188 5.73 -0.39 19.37
CA ALA A 188 4.50 0.22 18.88
C ALA A 188 3.24 -0.41 19.50
N GLU A 189 3.19 -1.74 19.64
CA GLU A 189 1.99 -2.43 20.13
C GLU A 189 1.87 -2.45 21.65
N TYR A 190 2.99 -2.67 22.39
CA TYR A 190 2.95 -2.91 23.84
C TYR A 190 3.40 -1.75 24.70
N VAL A 191 4.32 -0.91 24.23
CA VAL A 191 4.87 0.21 25.03
C VAL A 191 4.20 1.53 24.68
N LEU A 192 4.14 1.86 23.40
CA LEU A 192 3.61 3.15 22.93
C LEU A 192 2.13 3.12 22.57
N HIS A 193 1.54 1.93 22.44
CA HIS A 193 0.12 1.71 22.05
C HIS A 193 -0.25 2.49 20.79
N LEU A 194 0.70 2.61 19.85
CA LEU A 194 0.50 3.34 18.59
C LEU A 194 -0.36 2.56 17.60
N VAL A 195 -0.36 1.22 17.72
CA VAL A 195 -1.18 0.30 16.91
C VAL A 195 -1.76 -0.80 17.81
N PRO A 196 -2.89 -1.44 17.42
CA PRO A 196 -3.49 -2.54 18.19
C PRO A 196 -2.53 -3.73 18.34
N LYS A 197 -2.67 -4.46 19.45
CA LYS A 197 -1.88 -5.69 19.69
C LYS A 197 -2.20 -6.74 18.64
N GLY A 198 -1.17 -7.43 18.14
CA GLY A 198 -1.31 -8.45 17.10
C GLY A 198 -1.51 -7.87 15.69
N THR A 199 -1.19 -6.59 15.50
CA THR A 199 -1.21 -5.97 14.16
C THR A 199 -0.15 -6.58 13.25
N HIS A 200 1.01 -6.98 13.81
CA HIS A 200 2.14 -7.43 13.03
C HIS A 200 2.52 -8.89 13.36
N ASP A 201 2.53 -9.74 12.34
CA ASP A 201 3.15 -11.06 12.37
C ASP A 201 4.59 -10.96 11.84
N TRP A 202 5.57 -11.07 12.74
CA TRP A 202 6.99 -10.96 12.39
C TRP A 202 7.43 -11.94 11.30
N GLN A 203 6.79 -13.10 11.17
CA GLN A 203 7.11 -14.08 10.12
C GLN A 203 6.76 -13.58 8.72
N LYS A 204 5.79 -12.68 8.63
CA LYS A 204 5.35 -12.05 7.37
C LYS A 204 6.20 -10.84 6.96
N PHE A 205 7.10 -10.36 7.83
CA PHE A 205 7.99 -9.24 7.49
C PHE A 205 8.96 -9.65 6.37
N ILE A 206 9.39 -8.69 5.58
CA ILE A 206 10.18 -8.93 4.35
C ILE A 206 11.52 -8.22 4.49
N THR A 207 12.64 -8.94 4.31
CA THR A 207 13.95 -8.28 4.30
C THR A 207 14.17 -7.49 3.01
N PRO A 208 15.00 -6.41 3.03
CA PRO A 208 15.33 -5.65 1.82
C PRO A 208 15.88 -6.52 0.69
N SER A 209 16.67 -7.55 1.02
CA SER A 209 17.23 -8.49 0.05
C SER A 209 16.18 -9.40 -0.58
N GLU A 210 15.17 -9.84 0.18
CA GLU A 210 14.05 -10.63 -0.33
C GLU A 210 13.19 -9.78 -1.27
N LEU A 211 12.84 -8.54 -0.87
CA LEU A 211 12.06 -7.63 -1.71
C LEU A 211 12.81 -7.30 -2.99
N ALA A 212 14.10 -6.96 -2.91
CA ALA A 212 14.91 -6.67 -4.09
C ALA A 212 15.06 -7.88 -5.02
N ARG A 213 15.09 -9.11 -4.48
CA ARG A 213 15.08 -10.33 -5.29
C ARG A 213 13.74 -10.51 -6.02
N MET A 214 12.61 -10.35 -5.31
CA MET A 214 11.27 -10.44 -5.90
C MET A 214 11.05 -9.35 -6.96
N ALA A 215 11.50 -8.12 -6.71
CA ALA A 215 11.45 -7.02 -7.67
C ALA A 215 12.22 -7.36 -8.95
N ARG A 216 13.47 -7.84 -8.85
CA ARG A 216 14.26 -8.26 -10.03
C ARG A 216 13.61 -9.42 -10.79
N GLN A 217 12.98 -10.38 -10.10
CA GLN A 217 12.23 -11.47 -10.75
C GLN A 217 10.99 -10.97 -11.50
N ALA A 218 10.47 -9.80 -11.12
CA ALA A 218 9.38 -9.10 -11.78
C ALA A 218 9.87 -8.05 -12.80
N GLU A 219 11.14 -8.11 -13.22
CA GLU A 219 11.76 -7.18 -14.19
C GLU A 219 11.73 -5.71 -13.74
N LEU A 220 11.84 -5.49 -12.41
CA LEU A 220 11.96 -4.17 -11.81
C LEU A 220 13.41 -3.92 -11.38
N ASP A 221 13.97 -2.80 -11.82
CA ASP A 221 15.26 -2.30 -11.35
C ASP A 221 15.09 -1.52 -10.06
N VAL A 222 15.70 -1.97 -8.98
CA VAL A 222 15.74 -1.24 -7.70
C VAL A 222 16.68 -0.05 -7.85
N VAL A 223 16.14 1.15 -7.75
CA VAL A 223 16.86 2.43 -7.96
C VAL A 223 17.30 3.04 -6.65
N ASP A 224 16.43 3.04 -5.65
CA ASP A 224 16.71 3.62 -4.34
C ASP A 224 16.02 2.83 -3.22
N THR A 225 16.60 2.88 -2.03
CA THR A 225 16.04 2.28 -0.82
C THR A 225 16.29 3.20 0.36
N ARG A 226 15.25 3.57 1.09
CA ARG A 226 15.32 4.45 2.27
C ARG A 226 14.64 3.81 3.46
N GLY A 227 15.31 3.84 4.59
CA GLY A 227 14.70 3.50 5.87
C GLY A 227 13.88 4.67 6.41
N MET A 228 12.90 4.34 7.22
CA MET A 228 12.09 5.30 7.97
C MET A 228 12.35 5.11 9.46
N SER A 229 12.55 6.18 10.18
CA SER A 229 12.80 6.17 11.61
C SER A 229 12.03 7.27 12.33
N PHE A 230 11.93 7.15 13.64
CA PHE A 230 11.22 8.09 14.50
C PHE A 230 12.18 8.68 15.52
N ASN A 231 12.27 10.00 15.56
CA ASN A 231 13.05 10.72 16.56
C ASN A 231 12.21 10.96 17.81
N LEU A 232 12.56 10.31 18.92
CA LEU A 232 11.83 10.41 20.19
C LEU A 232 11.85 11.82 20.82
N LEU A 233 12.90 12.62 20.55
CA LEU A 233 13.04 13.96 21.12
C LEU A 233 12.16 14.96 20.37
N THR A 234 12.19 14.93 19.03
CA THR A 234 11.39 15.85 18.20
C THR A 234 9.99 15.31 17.93
N ARG A 235 9.74 14.03 18.20
CA ARG A 235 8.50 13.30 17.86
C ARG A 235 8.15 13.36 16.37
N GLN A 236 9.17 13.29 15.52
CA GLN A 236 9.02 13.36 14.07
C GLN A 236 9.60 12.12 13.40
N TYR A 237 8.94 11.66 12.34
CA TYR A 237 9.49 10.67 11.43
C TYR A 237 10.45 11.34 10.44
N PHE A 238 11.45 10.59 9.98
CA PHE A 238 12.42 11.04 8.99
C PHE A 238 12.95 9.86 8.17
N LEU A 239 13.45 10.15 6.97
CA LEU A 239 14.10 9.17 6.11
C LEU A 239 15.60 9.11 6.38
N GLN A 240 16.17 7.92 6.25
CA GLN A 240 17.59 7.64 6.49
C GLN A 240 18.08 6.47 5.64
N ASP A 241 19.39 6.19 5.65
CA ASP A 241 19.97 5.06 4.93
C ASP A 241 19.83 3.72 5.70
N ASP A 242 19.62 3.75 7.02
CA ASP A 242 19.40 2.54 7.83
C ASP A 242 18.00 1.97 7.60
N VAL A 243 17.93 0.86 6.87
CA VAL A 243 16.71 0.12 6.51
C VAL A 243 16.34 -0.96 7.53
N SER A 244 16.86 -0.89 8.73
CA SER A 244 16.75 -1.98 9.71
C SER A 244 15.37 -2.14 10.34
N VAL A 245 14.45 -1.17 10.25
CA VAL A 245 13.10 -1.28 10.85
C VAL A 245 12.04 -1.27 9.76
N ASN A 246 11.68 -0.11 9.26
CA ASN A 246 10.75 0.08 8.15
C ASN A 246 11.52 0.70 6.97
N TYR A 247 11.16 0.34 5.75
CA TYR A 247 11.86 0.85 4.58
C TYR A 247 10.94 1.00 3.37
N MET A 248 11.32 1.91 2.49
CA MET A 248 10.72 2.16 1.19
C MET A 248 11.71 1.83 0.08
N VAL A 249 11.20 1.35 -1.03
CA VAL A 249 11.97 1.01 -2.23
C VAL A 249 11.34 1.67 -3.44
N ALA A 250 12.16 2.37 -4.23
CA ALA A 250 11.80 2.88 -5.54
C ALA A 250 12.34 1.95 -6.62
N CYS A 251 11.46 1.48 -7.47
CA CYS A 251 11.80 0.61 -8.59
C CYS A 251 11.41 1.25 -9.92
N LYS A 252 12.18 0.94 -10.97
CA LYS A 252 11.91 1.36 -12.33
C LYS A 252 11.55 0.13 -13.17
N VAL A 253 10.49 0.22 -13.98
CA VAL A 253 10.21 -0.78 -15.01
C VAL A 253 11.20 -0.57 -16.16
N ALA A 254 11.81 -1.64 -16.67
CA ALA A 254 12.70 -1.56 -17.83
C ALA A 254 12.00 -0.86 -19.03
N ALA A 255 12.77 -0.03 -19.76
CA ALA A 255 12.26 0.75 -20.89
C ALA A 255 11.93 -0.13 -22.11
#